data_2317689eb7df2061e26878ae3c3d178e
#
_entry.id   2317689eb7df2061e26878ae3c3d178e
#
_cell.length_a   1.000
_cell.length_b   1.000
_cell.length_c   1.000
_cell.angle_alpha   90.00
_cell.angle_beta   90.00
_cell.angle_gamma   90.00
#
_symmetry.space_group_name_H-M   'P 1'
#
loop_
_entity.id
_entity.type
_entity.pdbx_description
1 polymer ?
#
loop_
_entity_poly.entity_id
_entity_poly.type
_entity_poly.pdbx_seq_one_letter_code
_entity_poly.pdbx_strand_id
1 'polypeptide(L)'
;MGHRTRVKNIRVGSKGATVNFNLKPMTIKAGEVFSDSINSRLKGPEMIVVPAGQFRMGNENGPISENPVRTVYLTQPFAVSRYEITIGDFLNYANSSGFVMPRQVDVENVSYPMTNISHRDAVAYTDWLSGETGFAYRLLSEAEWEYVARSGTQDKFFFGNDDVDLCRYANVADKTMKTKFRDWSVLNCDDGYVRTSPVGSYATNPFGLFDIYGNVAEWVLDCGLPSYGRAPTDGSAVVEGVSCQNHSYRGGSWDSSPIESSSAYRNASSSRNNDRGMRVMKEL
;
A
#
# COMPACT_ATOMS: atom_id res chain seq x y z
N MET A 1 24.64 -4.21 -10.16
CA MET A 1 24.04 -3.80 -11.43
C MET A 1 23.57 -5.05 -12.15
N GLY A 2 22.30 -5.43 -11.97
CA GLY A 2 21.71 -6.60 -12.58
C GLY A 2 20.87 -6.20 -13.77
N HIS A 3 21.40 -6.36 -14.96
CA HIS A 3 20.61 -6.22 -16.19
C HIS A 3 19.68 -7.43 -16.32
N ARG A 4 18.39 -7.28 -16.08
CA ARG A 4 17.41 -8.29 -16.47
C ARG A 4 17.06 -8.08 -17.95
N THR A 5 17.56 -8.95 -18.81
CA THR A 5 17.20 -9.00 -20.23
C THR A 5 15.85 -9.69 -20.37
N ARG A 6 14.82 -9.00 -20.84
CA ARG A 6 13.56 -9.65 -21.25
C ARG A 6 13.75 -10.36 -22.57
N VAL A 7 13.59 -11.68 -22.58
CA VAL A 7 13.52 -12.48 -23.81
C VAL A 7 12.05 -12.70 -24.14
N LYS A 8 11.56 -12.08 -25.20
CA LYS A 8 10.26 -12.40 -25.80
C LYS A 8 10.49 -13.49 -26.85
N ASN A 9 10.00 -14.70 -26.64
CA ASN A 9 10.06 -15.76 -27.63
C ASN A 9 9.14 -15.42 -28.80
N ILE A 10 9.72 -15.07 -29.93
CA ILE A 10 8.99 -14.90 -31.20
C ILE A 10 9.24 -16.16 -32.03
N ARG A 11 8.19 -16.90 -32.41
CA ARG A 11 8.29 -17.96 -33.42
C ARG A 11 8.51 -17.29 -34.76
N VAL A 12 9.73 -17.43 -35.30
CA VAL A 12 10.06 -17.04 -36.66
C VAL A 12 9.82 -18.27 -37.57
N GLY A 13 9.05 -18.06 -38.60
CA GLY A 13 8.86 -19.12 -39.63
C GLY A 13 10.18 -19.52 -40.30
N SER A 14 10.20 -20.62 -41.00
CA SER A 14 11.35 -21.39 -41.49
C SER A 14 12.34 -20.72 -42.46
N LYS A 15 12.36 -19.41 -42.57
CA LYS A 15 13.39 -18.64 -43.27
C LYS A 15 14.07 -17.72 -42.24
N GLY A 16 15.27 -18.08 -41.81
CA GLY A 16 16.03 -17.42 -40.77
C GLY A 16 16.19 -15.91 -40.99
N ALA A 17 15.39 -15.14 -40.31
CA ALA A 17 15.58 -13.71 -40.17
C ALA A 17 16.11 -13.45 -38.75
N THR A 18 17.28 -12.83 -38.65
CA THR A 18 17.81 -12.33 -37.38
C THR A 18 17.18 -10.96 -37.10
N VAL A 19 16.35 -10.86 -36.09
CA VAL A 19 15.78 -9.60 -35.64
C VAL A 19 16.61 -9.10 -34.46
N ASN A 20 17.45 -8.09 -34.67
CA ASN A 20 18.20 -7.42 -33.62
C ASN A 20 17.30 -6.38 -32.93
N PHE A 21 16.89 -6.64 -31.71
CA PHE A 21 16.21 -5.65 -30.88
C PHE A 21 17.25 -4.83 -30.10
N ASN A 22 17.47 -3.58 -30.50
CA ASN A 22 18.14 -2.61 -29.64
C ASN A 22 17.12 -2.10 -28.60
N LEU A 23 16.94 -2.87 -27.53
CA LEU A 23 16.19 -2.41 -26.37
C LEU A 23 17.06 -1.39 -25.64
N LYS A 24 16.76 -0.10 -25.79
CA LYS A 24 17.29 0.91 -24.86
C LYS A 24 16.83 0.51 -23.44
N PRO A 25 17.74 0.46 -22.47
CA PRO A 25 17.31 0.28 -21.08
C PRO A 25 16.31 1.40 -20.76
N MET A 26 15.12 1.03 -20.34
CA MET A 26 14.13 1.99 -19.88
C MET A 26 14.64 2.51 -18.54
N THR A 27 15.11 3.74 -18.51
CA THR A 27 15.55 4.38 -17.26
C THR A 27 14.28 4.79 -16.51
N ILE A 28 13.85 3.95 -15.60
CA ILE A 28 12.72 4.22 -14.72
C ILE A 28 13.17 5.30 -13.72
N LYS A 29 12.44 6.42 -13.64
CA LYS A 29 12.79 7.56 -12.78
C LYS A 29 11.87 7.61 -11.57
N ALA A 30 12.43 7.97 -10.41
CA ALA A 30 11.63 8.29 -9.23
C ALA A 30 10.58 9.35 -9.56
N GLY A 31 9.35 9.14 -9.08
CA GLY A 31 8.19 9.97 -9.39
C GLY A 31 7.52 9.69 -10.75
N GLU A 32 8.04 8.77 -11.55
CA GLU A 32 7.38 8.33 -12.79
C GLU A 32 6.09 7.58 -12.46
N VAL A 33 4.99 7.96 -13.12
CA VAL A 33 3.66 7.38 -12.95
C VAL A 33 3.30 6.54 -14.16
N PHE A 34 2.80 5.34 -13.93
CA PHE A 34 2.41 4.42 -15.01
C PHE A 34 1.34 3.43 -14.54
N SER A 35 0.72 2.74 -15.49
CA SER A 35 -0.14 1.56 -15.23
C SER A 35 0.24 0.46 -16.21
N ASP A 36 0.41 -0.76 -15.71
CA ASP A 36 0.63 -1.92 -16.58
C ASP A 36 -0.69 -2.36 -17.22
N SER A 37 -0.60 -2.92 -18.42
CA SER A 37 -1.78 -3.51 -19.06
C SER A 37 -2.05 -4.89 -18.48
N ILE A 38 -3.26 -5.12 -18.00
CA ILE A 38 -3.75 -6.45 -17.62
C ILE A 38 -4.05 -7.24 -18.89
N ASN A 39 -4.74 -6.60 -19.84
CA ASN A 39 -5.00 -7.14 -21.16
C ASN A 39 -5.14 -5.99 -22.17
N SER A 40 -5.59 -6.27 -23.41
CA SER A 40 -5.74 -5.24 -24.44
C SER A 40 -6.74 -4.11 -24.12
N ARG A 41 -7.58 -4.27 -23.08
CA ARG A 41 -8.66 -3.34 -22.73
C ARG A 41 -8.57 -2.78 -21.32
N LEU A 42 -7.88 -3.49 -20.40
CA LEU A 42 -7.84 -3.16 -18.99
C LEU A 42 -6.41 -2.78 -18.58
N LYS A 43 -6.33 -1.80 -17.70
CA LYS A 43 -5.09 -1.42 -17.03
C LYS A 43 -5.16 -1.82 -15.56
N GLY A 44 -4.02 -2.13 -14.99
CA GLY A 44 -3.84 -2.28 -13.55
C GLY A 44 -3.87 -0.94 -12.82
N PRO A 45 -3.70 -0.95 -11.50
CA PRO A 45 -3.68 0.26 -10.69
C PRO A 45 -2.59 1.22 -11.15
N GLU A 46 -2.81 2.50 -10.91
CA GLU A 46 -1.82 3.55 -11.18
C GLU A 46 -0.68 3.42 -10.17
N MET A 47 0.53 3.24 -10.67
CA MET A 47 1.75 3.04 -9.90
C MET A 47 2.64 4.28 -9.97
N ILE A 48 3.39 4.54 -8.90
CA ILE A 48 4.43 5.56 -8.88
C ILE A 48 5.76 4.96 -8.44
N VAL A 49 6.85 5.39 -9.08
CA VAL A 49 8.21 4.92 -8.76
C VAL A 49 8.74 5.62 -7.53
N VAL A 50 9.10 4.85 -6.52
CA VAL A 50 9.71 5.29 -5.27
C VAL A 50 11.22 5.04 -5.35
N PRO A 51 12.08 6.00 -4.97
CA PRO A 51 13.53 5.82 -5.03
C PRO A 51 14.02 4.80 -4.00
N ALA A 52 15.16 4.18 -4.29
CA ALA A 52 15.96 3.50 -3.27
C ALA A 52 16.40 4.48 -2.17
N GLY A 53 16.60 3.98 -0.96
CA GLY A 53 17.01 4.83 0.15
C GLY A 53 17.18 4.07 1.46
N GLN A 54 17.37 4.82 2.52
CA GLN A 54 17.40 4.29 3.88
C GLN A 54 16.58 5.20 4.81
N PHE A 55 16.06 4.64 5.88
CA PHE A 55 15.31 5.39 6.88
C PHE A 55 15.42 4.73 8.25
N ARG A 56 15.07 5.47 9.29
CA ARG A 56 14.92 4.93 10.64
C ARG A 56 13.48 4.47 10.82
N MET A 57 13.26 3.17 10.91
CA MET A 57 11.97 2.53 11.15
C MET A 57 11.67 2.46 12.64
N GLY A 58 10.43 2.76 12.99
CA GLY A 58 9.94 2.69 14.37
C GLY A 58 9.89 4.05 15.09
N ASN A 59 9.59 4.01 16.38
CA ASN A 59 9.41 5.19 17.23
C ASN A 59 9.95 4.90 18.64
N GLU A 60 11.06 5.51 19.02
CA GLU A 60 11.70 5.28 20.32
C GLU A 60 10.85 5.70 21.52
N ASN A 61 9.92 6.64 21.31
CA ASN A 61 8.97 7.11 22.32
C ASN A 61 7.61 6.36 22.27
N GLY A 62 7.47 5.43 21.32
CA GLY A 62 6.27 4.64 21.11
C GLY A 62 6.25 3.34 21.94
N PRO A 63 5.19 2.55 21.78
CA PRO A 63 5.06 1.25 22.44
C PRO A 63 6.14 0.27 21.97
N ILE A 64 6.29 -0.85 22.69
CA ILE A 64 7.28 -1.89 22.39
C ILE A 64 7.13 -2.44 20.97
N SER A 65 5.92 -2.44 20.44
CA SER A 65 5.62 -2.89 19.07
C SER A 65 6.35 -2.07 17.99
N GLU A 66 6.62 -0.79 18.26
CA GLU A 66 7.31 0.13 17.36
C GLU A 66 8.83 0.17 17.61
N ASN A 67 9.35 -0.73 18.44
CA ASN A 67 10.73 -0.76 18.91
C ASN A 67 11.40 -2.13 18.67
N PRO A 68 12.76 -2.22 18.67
CA PRO A 68 13.70 -1.09 18.68
C PRO A 68 13.69 -0.29 17.37
N VAL A 69 13.94 1.01 17.47
CA VAL A 69 14.20 1.83 16.27
C VAL A 69 15.45 1.34 15.58
N ARG A 70 15.40 1.23 14.26
CA ARG A 70 16.50 0.66 13.46
C ARG A 70 16.59 1.29 12.07
N THR A 71 17.78 1.28 11.50
CA THR A 71 17.96 1.70 10.10
C THR A 71 17.59 0.55 9.16
N VAL A 72 16.76 0.83 8.18
CA VAL A 72 16.40 -0.09 7.09
C VAL A 72 16.94 0.46 5.78
N TYR A 73 17.45 -0.42 4.93
CA TYR A 73 18.09 -0.11 3.66
C TYR A 73 17.26 -0.69 2.51
N LEU A 74 16.63 0.15 1.73
CA LEU A 74 15.92 -0.22 0.49
C LEU A 74 16.85 0.04 -0.69
N THR A 75 17.58 -0.98 -1.12
CA THR A 75 18.71 -0.84 -2.06
C THR A 75 18.30 -0.71 -3.51
N GLN A 76 17.03 -0.98 -3.83
CA GLN A 76 16.48 -0.88 -5.19
C GLN A 76 15.27 0.04 -5.20
N PRO A 77 15.05 0.82 -6.28
CA PRO A 77 13.78 1.49 -6.47
C PRO A 77 12.68 0.47 -6.71
N PHE A 78 11.46 0.80 -6.35
CA PHE A 78 10.27 -0.01 -6.56
C PHE A 78 9.07 0.88 -6.91
N ALA A 79 8.00 0.32 -7.42
CA ALA A 79 6.80 1.09 -7.67
C ALA A 79 5.70 0.71 -6.67
N VAL A 80 4.88 1.70 -6.28
CA VAL A 80 3.77 1.53 -5.34
C VAL A 80 2.50 2.05 -5.98
N SER A 81 1.34 1.44 -5.73
CA SER A 81 0.07 2.01 -6.19
C SER A 81 -0.15 3.37 -5.54
N ARG A 82 -0.44 4.39 -6.35
CA ARG A 82 -0.63 5.77 -5.88
C ARG A 82 -1.76 5.91 -4.89
N TYR A 83 -2.76 5.06 -5.07
CA TYR A 83 -3.96 4.97 -4.26
C TYR A 83 -4.02 3.61 -3.57
N GLU A 84 -4.86 3.50 -2.56
CA GLU A 84 -5.36 2.21 -2.10
C GLU A 84 -6.03 1.49 -3.28
N ILE A 85 -6.00 0.15 -3.31
CA ILE A 85 -6.70 -0.62 -4.35
C ILE A 85 -8.19 -0.37 -4.24
N THR A 86 -8.77 0.11 -5.34
CA THR A 86 -10.18 0.47 -5.40
C THR A 86 -11.09 -0.73 -5.58
N ILE A 87 -12.39 -0.53 -5.31
CA ILE A 87 -13.44 -1.51 -5.66
C ILE A 87 -13.38 -1.82 -7.17
N GLY A 88 -13.10 -0.79 -8.01
CA GLY A 88 -12.97 -0.96 -9.46
C GLY A 88 -11.80 -1.85 -9.87
N ASP A 89 -10.63 -1.65 -9.25
CA ASP A 89 -9.47 -2.51 -9.47
C ASP A 89 -9.75 -3.96 -9.06
N PHE A 90 -10.38 -4.13 -7.90
CA PHE A 90 -10.68 -5.46 -7.35
C PHE A 90 -11.80 -6.18 -8.12
N LEU A 91 -12.75 -5.47 -8.72
CA LEU A 91 -13.77 -6.04 -9.59
C LEU A 91 -13.16 -6.73 -10.83
N ASN A 92 -12.06 -6.22 -11.36
CA ASN A 92 -11.36 -6.88 -12.47
C ASN A 92 -10.84 -8.27 -12.05
N TYR A 93 -10.29 -8.39 -10.85
CA TYR A 93 -9.90 -9.67 -10.26
C TYR A 93 -11.11 -10.57 -10.01
N ALA A 94 -12.14 -10.05 -9.37
CA ALA A 94 -13.34 -10.84 -9.04
C ALA A 94 -14.01 -11.42 -10.29
N ASN A 95 -14.12 -10.62 -11.36
CA ASN A 95 -14.72 -11.03 -12.62
C ASN A 95 -13.90 -12.12 -13.35
N SER A 96 -12.57 -12.09 -13.22
CA SER A 96 -11.71 -13.08 -13.89
C SER A 96 -11.52 -14.36 -13.08
N SER A 97 -11.50 -14.26 -11.74
CA SER A 97 -11.23 -15.39 -10.85
C SER A 97 -12.46 -16.09 -10.30
N GLY A 98 -13.65 -15.48 -10.44
CA GLY A 98 -14.87 -15.93 -9.78
C GLY A 98 -14.92 -15.62 -8.27
N PHE A 99 -14.07 -14.70 -7.80
CA PHE A 99 -14.08 -14.27 -6.40
C PHE A 99 -15.41 -13.60 -6.04
N VAL A 100 -16.02 -14.03 -4.93
CA VAL A 100 -17.26 -13.43 -4.44
C VAL A 100 -16.94 -12.16 -3.65
N MET A 101 -17.32 -11.02 -4.20
CA MET A 101 -17.09 -9.72 -3.57
C MET A 101 -17.77 -9.63 -2.19
N PRO A 102 -17.06 -9.25 -1.13
CA PRO A 102 -17.67 -8.96 0.15
C PRO A 102 -18.51 -7.67 0.06
N ARG A 103 -19.52 -7.59 0.94
CA ARG A 103 -20.36 -6.40 1.04
C ARG A 103 -19.51 -5.18 1.37
N GLN A 104 -19.63 -4.13 0.57
CA GLN A 104 -19.09 -2.81 0.85
C GLN A 104 -20.13 -1.97 1.60
N VAL A 105 -19.68 -1.03 2.43
CA VAL A 105 -20.54 -0.25 3.32
C VAL A 105 -20.41 1.23 3.03
N ASP A 106 -21.55 1.88 2.78
CA ASP A 106 -21.65 3.33 2.57
C ASP A 106 -20.73 3.83 1.41
N VAL A 107 -20.65 3.07 0.30
CA VAL A 107 -19.89 3.43 -0.89
C VAL A 107 -20.83 3.84 -2.02
N GLU A 108 -20.46 4.88 -2.76
CA GLU A 108 -21.27 5.44 -3.83
C GLU A 108 -20.87 4.91 -5.22
N ASN A 109 -19.60 4.53 -5.39
CA ASN A 109 -19.06 4.09 -6.67
C ASN A 109 -17.77 3.28 -6.53
N VAL A 110 -17.22 2.86 -7.65
CA VAL A 110 -16.03 1.99 -7.73
C VAL A 110 -14.70 2.68 -7.42
N SER A 111 -14.67 4.01 -7.23
CA SER A 111 -13.47 4.75 -6.84
C SER A 111 -13.18 4.74 -5.33
N TYR A 112 -14.06 4.14 -4.53
CA TYR A 112 -13.80 3.91 -3.11
C TYR A 112 -12.80 2.77 -2.92
N PRO A 113 -12.04 2.77 -1.81
CA PRO A 113 -11.10 1.70 -1.52
C PRO A 113 -11.82 0.37 -1.30
N MET A 114 -11.22 -0.70 -1.74
CA MET A 114 -11.69 -2.06 -1.45
C MET A 114 -11.50 -2.38 0.01
N THR A 115 -12.59 -2.74 0.69
CA THR A 115 -12.61 -3.08 2.12
C THR A 115 -13.15 -4.48 2.38
N ASN A 116 -13.15 -4.88 3.66
CA ASN A 116 -13.70 -6.15 4.12
C ASN A 116 -13.05 -7.37 3.43
N ILE A 117 -11.77 -7.26 3.13
CA ILE A 117 -10.92 -8.33 2.59
C ILE A 117 -9.98 -8.85 3.68
N SER A 118 -9.70 -10.15 3.65
CA SER A 118 -8.66 -10.74 4.47
C SER A 118 -7.27 -10.51 3.85
N HIS A 119 -6.21 -10.68 4.64
CA HIS A 119 -4.85 -10.68 4.13
C HIS A 119 -4.67 -11.68 2.97
N ARG A 120 -5.27 -12.88 3.08
CA ARG A 120 -5.24 -13.90 2.03
C ARG A 120 -5.90 -13.41 0.72
N ASP A 121 -7.01 -12.68 0.82
CA ASP A 121 -7.67 -12.13 -0.37
C ASP A 121 -6.80 -11.06 -1.02
N ALA A 122 -6.13 -10.25 -0.21
CA ALA A 122 -5.18 -9.23 -0.68
C ALA A 122 -3.98 -9.87 -1.41
N VAL A 123 -3.39 -10.94 -0.87
CA VAL A 123 -2.33 -11.70 -1.53
C VAL A 123 -2.84 -12.34 -2.82
N ALA A 124 -4.02 -12.97 -2.82
CA ALA A 124 -4.60 -13.57 -4.02
C ALA A 124 -4.83 -12.54 -5.16
N TYR A 125 -5.20 -11.29 -4.81
CA TYR A 125 -5.26 -10.20 -5.77
C TYR A 125 -3.88 -9.89 -6.39
N THR A 126 -2.83 -9.80 -5.58
CA THR A 126 -1.47 -9.52 -6.08
C THR A 126 -0.91 -10.64 -6.95
N ASP A 127 -1.20 -11.90 -6.61
CA ASP A 127 -0.82 -13.07 -7.41
C ASP A 127 -1.52 -13.05 -8.77
N TRP A 128 -2.82 -12.75 -8.79
CA TRP A 128 -3.59 -12.57 -10.01
C TRP A 128 -3.01 -11.43 -10.87
N LEU A 129 -2.77 -10.27 -10.28
CA LEU A 129 -2.22 -9.11 -10.99
C LEU A 129 -0.84 -9.42 -11.59
N SER A 130 -0.03 -10.19 -10.87
CA SER A 130 1.27 -10.68 -11.36
C SER A 130 1.12 -11.60 -12.56
N GLY A 131 0.16 -12.53 -12.51
CA GLY A 131 -0.14 -13.46 -13.61
C GLY A 131 -0.61 -12.73 -14.87
N GLU A 132 -1.52 -11.75 -14.71
CA GLU A 132 -2.11 -11.01 -15.83
C GLU A 132 -1.11 -10.04 -16.48
N THR A 133 -0.27 -9.41 -15.69
CA THR A 133 0.68 -8.39 -16.20
C THR A 133 2.03 -8.98 -16.61
N GLY A 134 2.39 -10.15 -16.06
CA GLY A 134 3.71 -10.77 -16.22
C GLY A 134 4.83 -10.04 -15.43
N PHE A 135 4.46 -9.22 -14.45
CA PHE A 135 5.38 -8.53 -13.53
C PHE A 135 5.18 -9.03 -12.09
N ALA A 136 6.18 -8.86 -11.25
CA ALA A 136 6.08 -9.24 -9.84
C ALA A 136 5.35 -8.13 -9.04
N TYR A 137 4.12 -8.40 -8.67
CA TYR A 137 3.32 -7.60 -7.76
C TYR A 137 3.14 -8.34 -6.43
N ARG A 138 3.16 -7.60 -5.33
CA ARG A 138 2.89 -8.10 -3.99
C ARG A 138 2.38 -6.99 -3.07
N LEU A 139 1.96 -7.33 -1.88
CA LEU A 139 1.79 -6.33 -0.83
C LEU A 139 3.17 -5.72 -0.48
N LEU A 140 3.17 -4.50 0.04
CA LEU A 140 4.37 -3.92 0.62
C LEU A 140 4.80 -4.76 1.83
N SER A 141 6.11 -4.82 2.09
CA SER A 141 6.56 -5.17 3.44
C SER A 141 6.21 -4.05 4.41
N GLU A 142 6.18 -4.35 5.69
CA GLU A 142 5.94 -3.36 6.74
C GLU A 142 6.99 -2.23 6.72
N ALA A 143 8.23 -2.57 6.40
CA ALA A 143 9.33 -1.63 6.25
C ALA A 143 9.17 -0.73 4.99
N GLU A 144 8.79 -1.30 3.86
CA GLU A 144 8.50 -0.55 2.64
C GLU A 144 7.33 0.42 2.86
N TRP A 145 6.28 -0.05 3.55
CA TRP A 145 5.14 0.79 3.87
C TRP A 145 5.55 2.01 4.73
N GLU A 146 6.31 1.80 5.82
CA GLU A 146 6.74 2.91 6.67
C GLU A 146 7.70 3.87 5.94
N TYR A 147 8.57 3.34 5.07
CA TYR A 147 9.43 4.17 4.22
C TYR A 147 8.63 5.11 3.33
N VAL A 148 7.60 4.59 2.64
CA VAL A 148 6.80 5.43 1.76
C VAL A 148 5.89 6.38 2.55
N ALA A 149 5.39 5.99 3.72
CA ALA A 149 4.61 6.85 4.59
C ALA A 149 5.43 8.04 5.10
N ARG A 150 6.65 7.80 5.56
CA ARG A 150 7.57 8.85 6.02
C ARG A 150 8.07 9.75 4.92
N SER A 151 8.26 9.23 3.71
CA SER A 151 8.76 9.97 2.53
C SER A 151 9.89 10.96 2.85
N GLY A 152 10.85 10.53 3.66
CA GLY A 152 12.07 11.27 4.01
C GLY A 152 12.03 11.96 5.38
N THR A 153 10.91 11.95 6.12
CA THR A 153 10.82 12.54 7.47
C THR A 153 11.00 11.49 8.57
N GLN A 154 11.20 11.98 9.82
CA GLN A 154 11.17 11.16 11.03
C GLN A 154 10.02 11.56 11.96
N ASP A 155 9.23 12.54 11.55
CA ASP A 155 8.08 13.04 12.30
C ASP A 155 6.96 12.01 12.40
N LYS A 156 5.95 12.32 13.20
CA LYS A 156 4.75 11.49 13.36
C LYS A 156 4.05 11.25 12.03
N PHE A 157 3.95 12.30 11.20
CA PHE A 157 3.42 12.27 9.85
C PHE A 157 4.44 12.86 8.86
N PHE A 158 4.28 12.63 7.56
CA PHE A 158 5.18 13.23 6.57
C PHE A 158 5.13 14.76 6.54
N PHE A 159 4.07 15.37 7.05
CA PHE A 159 3.87 16.81 7.10
C PHE A 159 4.23 17.44 8.47
N GLY A 160 4.69 16.63 9.44
CA GLY A 160 5.09 17.09 10.78
C GLY A 160 4.42 16.34 11.92
N ASN A 161 4.27 17.00 13.08
CA ASN A 161 3.80 16.35 14.30
C ASN A 161 2.42 16.88 14.78
N ASP A 162 1.83 17.85 14.08
CA ASP A 162 0.58 18.48 14.49
C ASP A 162 -0.63 17.68 13.98
N ASP A 163 -1.44 17.20 14.90
CA ASP A 163 -2.65 16.44 14.61
C ASP A 163 -3.74 17.27 13.92
N VAL A 164 -3.70 18.61 14.08
CA VAL A 164 -4.72 19.52 13.51
C VAL A 164 -4.70 19.50 11.97
N ASP A 165 -3.54 19.29 11.38
CA ASP A 165 -3.40 19.25 9.92
C ASP A 165 -3.84 17.92 9.30
N LEU A 166 -4.12 16.89 10.10
CA LEU A 166 -4.34 15.51 9.58
C LEU A 166 -5.52 15.44 8.59
N CYS A 167 -6.64 16.13 8.84
CA CYS A 167 -7.79 16.14 7.93
C CYS A 167 -7.53 16.79 6.55
N ARG A 168 -6.38 17.44 6.34
CA ARG A 168 -5.96 17.92 5.01
C ARG A 168 -5.34 16.81 4.15
N TYR A 169 -4.89 15.75 4.81
CA TYR A 169 -4.09 14.68 4.19
C TYR A 169 -4.72 13.30 4.34
N ALA A 170 -5.79 13.18 5.16
CA ALA A 170 -6.35 11.90 5.55
C ALA A 170 -7.83 11.98 5.92
N ASN A 171 -8.55 10.91 5.67
CA ASN A 171 -9.87 10.65 6.22
C ASN A 171 -9.70 9.86 7.54
N VAL A 172 -10.11 10.45 8.66
CA VAL A 172 -9.90 9.91 10.01
C VAL A 172 -11.11 10.18 10.92
N ALA A 173 -11.06 9.72 12.18
CA ALA A 173 -12.12 10.01 13.14
C ALA A 173 -12.24 11.52 13.42
N ASP A 174 -13.20 12.19 12.80
CA ASP A 174 -13.40 13.63 12.76
C ASP A 174 -14.82 14.07 13.17
N LYS A 175 -15.14 15.36 13.02
CA LYS A 175 -16.46 15.91 13.30
C LYS A 175 -17.56 15.36 12.40
N THR A 176 -17.28 15.10 11.12
CA THR A 176 -18.26 14.55 10.20
C THR A 176 -18.64 13.15 10.63
N MET A 177 -17.68 12.30 10.96
CA MET A 177 -17.91 10.97 11.51
C MET A 177 -18.75 11.03 12.80
N LYS A 178 -18.51 12.01 13.69
CA LYS A 178 -19.24 12.19 14.94
C LYS A 178 -20.73 12.46 14.75
N THR A 179 -21.16 12.92 13.59
CA THR A 179 -22.58 13.09 13.28
C THR A 179 -23.36 11.78 13.37
N LYS A 180 -22.73 10.67 13.00
CA LYS A 180 -23.30 9.31 13.06
C LYS A 180 -22.88 8.54 14.31
N PHE A 181 -21.65 8.73 14.79
CA PHE A 181 -21.05 8.02 15.93
C PHE A 181 -20.81 8.96 17.10
N ARG A 182 -21.88 9.38 17.77
CA ARG A 182 -21.92 10.50 18.73
C ARG A 182 -21.02 10.35 19.95
N ASP A 183 -20.80 9.10 20.38
CA ASP A 183 -20.03 8.80 21.60
C ASP A 183 -18.52 8.68 21.36
N TRP A 184 -18.07 8.82 20.11
CA TRP A 184 -16.67 8.68 19.76
C TRP A 184 -15.88 9.96 20.03
N SER A 185 -14.65 9.79 20.48
CA SER A 185 -13.67 10.88 20.56
C SER A 185 -13.09 11.11 19.18
N VAL A 186 -13.13 12.33 18.69
CA VAL A 186 -12.75 12.68 17.33
C VAL A 186 -11.86 13.92 17.29
N LEU A 187 -11.12 14.07 16.19
CA LEU A 187 -10.37 15.28 15.90
C LEU A 187 -11.28 16.50 15.71
N ASN A 188 -10.75 17.66 16.06
CA ASN A 188 -11.44 18.95 15.89
C ASN A 188 -11.24 19.51 14.47
N CYS A 189 -11.38 18.69 13.44
CA CYS A 189 -11.36 19.06 12.04
C CYS A 189 -12.54 18.43 11.30
N ASP A 190 -12.59 18.56 9.98
CA ASP A 190 -13.67 18.08 9.13
C ASP A 190 -13.05 17.61 7.81
N ASP A 191 -13.07 16.31 7.54
CA ASP A 191 -12.57 15.70 6.31
C ASP A 191 -13.68 15.48 5.26
N GLY A 192 -14.95 15.63 5.67
CA GLY A 192 -16.12 15.57 4.79
C GLY A 192 -16.79 14.20 4.67
N TYR A 193 -16.27 13.15 5.29
CA TYR A 193 -16.78 11.79 5.16
C TYR A 193 -17.08 11.13 6.51
N VAL A 194 -18.18 10.39 6.57
CA VAL A 194 -18.58 9.65 7.78
C VAL A 194 -17.85 8.31 7.91
N ARG A 195 -17.44 7.75 6.79
CA ARG A 195 -16.67 6.51 6.63
C ARG A 195 -15.63 6.71 5.54
N THR A 196 -15.31 5.67 4.78
CA THR A 196 -14.35 5.79 3.67
C THR A 196 -14.72 6.91 2.68
N SER A 197 -13.72 7.52 2.08
CA SER A 197 -13.81 8.47 0.98
C SER A 197 -13.37 7.83 -0.35
N PRO A 198 -13.74 8.40 -1.51
CA PRO A 198 -13.08 8.04 -2.76
C PRO A 198 -11.57 8.24 -2.64
N VAL A 199 -10.78 7.30 -3.18
CA VAL A 199 -9.32 7.42 -3.12
C VAL A 199 -8.83 8.69 -3.80
N GLY A 200 -7.78 9.31 -3.27
CA GLY A 200 -7.24 10.55 -3.81
C GLY A 200 -8.00 11.82 -3.44
N SER A 201 -8.87 11.76 -2.43
CA SER A 201 -9.64 12.93 -1.98
C SER A 201 -8.77 13.98 -1.26
N TYR A 202 -7.59 13.63 -0.79
CA TYR A 202 -6.71 14.48 0.01
C TYR A 202 -5.37 14.73 -0.69
N ALA A 203 -4.51 15.55 -0.06
CA ALA A 203 -3.20 15.88 -0.61
C ALA A 203 -2.22 14.69 -0.52
N THR A 204 -1.32 14.59 -1.51
CA THR A 204 -0.28 13.54 -1.55
C THR A 204 0.82 13.80 -0.55
N ASN A 205 1.55 12.73 -0.22
CA ASN A 205 2.85 12.84 0.42
C ASN A 205 3.95 13.24 -0.60
N PRO A 206 5.19 13.54 -0.14
CA PRO A 206 6.30 13.92 -1.03
C PRO A 206 6.68 12.87 -2.10
N PHE A 207 6.33 11.60 -1.92
CA PHE A 207 6.52 10.58 -2.95
C PHE A 207 5.35 10.50 -3.94
N GLY A 208 4.29 11.32 -3.78
CA GLY A 208 3.12 11.37 -4.67
C GLY A 208 2.07 10.29 -4.40
N LEU A 209 2.08 9.70 -3.20
CA LEU A 209 1.08 8.73 -2.74
C LEU A 209 -0.07 9.46 -2.02
N PHE A 210 -1.29 9.06 -2.32
CA PHE A 210 -2.51 9.53 -1.67
C PHE A 210 -2.90 8.58 -0.53
N ASP A 211 -3.68 9.09 0.40
CA ASP A 211 -4.36 8.32 1.45
C ASP A 211 -3.42 7.37 2.22
N ILE A 212 -2.17 7.82 2.44
CA ILE A 212 -1.18 7.00 3.16
C ILE A 212 -1.48 6.93 4.66
N TYR A 213 -2.30 7.83 5.14
CA TYR A 213 -2.89 7.81 6.48
C TYR A 213 -4.41 7.85 6.35
N GLY A 214 -5.11 7.17 7.27
CA GLY A 214 -6.57 7.16 7.30
C GLY A 214 -7.21 6.39 6.15
N ASN A 215 -8.43 6.70 5.81
CA ASN A 215 -9.30 6.05 4.86
C ASN A 215 -9.46 4.55 5.14
N VAL A 216 -8.53 3.69 4.71
CA VAL A 216 -8.49 2.29 5.13
C VAL A 216 -7.10 1.89 5.59
N ALA A 217 -7.02 1.11 6.66
CA ALA A 217 -5.77 0.50 7.08
C ALA A 217 -5.33 -0.55 6.06
N GLU A 218 -4.05 -0.58 5.73
CA GLU A 218 -3.50 -1.35 4.64
C GLU A 218 -2.81 -2.61 5.12
N TRP A 219 -3.27 -3.78 4.65
CA TRP A 219 -2.56 -5.03 4.85
C TRP A 219 -1.16 -4.95 4.27
N VAL A 220 -0.17 -5.37 5.04
CA VAL A 220 1.21 -5.56 4.57
C VAL A 220 1.58 -7.04 4.61
N LEU A 221 2.68 -7.40 3.96
CA LEU A 221 3.07 -8.80 3.77
C LEU A 221 3.47 -9.51 5.08
N ASP A 222 3.92 -8.73 6.08
CA ASP A 222 4.52 -9.24 7.30
C ASP A 222 3.54 -9.91 8.24
N CYS A 223 4.03 -10.93 8.93
CA CYS A 223 3.40 -11.45 10.14
C CYS A 223 3.43 -10.39 11.26
N GLY A 224 2.38 -10.36 12.07
CA GLY A 224 2.28 -9.47 13.22
C GLY A 224 3.29 -9.84 14.33
N LEU A 225 4.44 -9.21 14.33
CA LEU A 225 5.44 -9.36 15.38
C LEU A 225 5.16 -8.46 16.57
N PRO A 226 5.46 -8.89 17.81
CA PRO A 226 5.29 -8.05 19.01
C PRO A 226 6.28 -6.88 19.07
N SER A 227 7.38 -6.92 18.30
CA SER A 227 8.41 -5.87 18.22
C SER A 227 9.29 -6.06 16.99
N TYR A 228 10.12 -5.07 16.67
CA TYR A 228 11.06 -5.14 15.53
C TYR A 228 12.38 -5.90 15.84
N GLY A 229 12.55 -6.49 17.02
CA GLY A 229 13.81 -7.12 17.42
C GLY A 229 14.30 -8.25 16.51
N ARG A 230 13.42 -8.85 15.72
CA ARG A 230 13.74 -9.93 14.76
C ARG A 230 13.49 -9.55 13.30
N ALA A 231 13.03 -8.33 13.04
CA ALA A 231 12.70 -7.95 11.68
C ALA A 231 13.96 -7.63 10.86
N PRO A 232 14.02 -7.94 9.55
CA PRO A 232 15.17 -7.68 8.68
C PRO A 232 15.45 -6.19 8.50
N THR A 233 16.69 -5.81 8.20
CA THR A 233 17.08 -4.42 7.93
C THR A 233 17.24 -4.09 6.45
N ASP A 234 16.96 -5.04 5.57
CA ASP A 234 17.04 -4.89 4.10
C ASP A 234 15.69 -4.59 3.44
N GLY A 235 14.65 -4.33 4.25
CA GLY A 235 13.30 -4.06 3.77
C GLY A 235 12.47 -5.31 3.47
N SER A 236 13.01 -6.51 3.60
CA SER A 236 12.24 -7.75 3.38
C SER A 236 11.19 -7.96 4.48
N ALA A 237 10.08 -8.60 4.10
CA ALA A 237 9.00 -8.92 5.02
C ALA A 237 9.33 -10.11 5.94
N VAL A 238 8.74 -10.13 7.12
CA VAL A 238 8.80 -11.27 8.04
C VAL A 238 7.65 -12.21 7.73
N VAL A 239 7.92 -13.25 6.94
CA VAL A 239 6.93 -14.27 6.54
C VAL A 239 7.31 -15.69 6.96
N GLU A 240 8.59 -15.91 7.31
CA GLU A 240 9.13 -17.22 7.68
C GLU A 240 9.69 -17.23 9.11
N GLY A 241 9.80 -18.41 9.70
CA GLY A 241 10.40 -18.60 11.02
C GLY A 241 9.55 -18.11 12.20
N VAL A 242 8.30 -17.74 11.96
CA VAL A 242 7.34 -17.29 12.98
C VAL A 242 5.97 -17.95 12.77
N SER A 243 5.22 -18.11 13.85
CA SER A 243 3.82 -18.54 13.76
C SER A 243 2.97 -17.34 13.30
N CYS A 244 2.59 -17.32 12.03
CA CYS A 244 1.85 -16.24 11.41
C CYS A 244 0.34 -16.44 11.58
N GLN A 245 -0.17 -16.21 12.77
CA GLN A 245 -1.62 -16.24 13.05
C GLN A 245 -2.30 -14.92 12.66
N ASN A 246 -1.59 -13.80 12.80
CA ASN A 246 -2.04 -12.46 12.45
C ASN A 246 -1.05 -11.83 11.48
N HIS A 247 -1.55 -11.00 10.57
CA HIS A 247 -0.74 -10.19 9.66
C HIS A 247 -0.79 -8.72 10.07
N SER A 248 0.31 -8.02 9.86
CA SER A 248 0.42 -6.58 10.14
C SER A 248 -0.43 -5.77 9.17
N TYR A 249 -0.96 -4.65 9.66
CA TYR A 249 -1.58 -3.59 8.86
C TYR A 249 -1.18 -2.23 9.39
N ARG A 250 -1.23 -1.22 8.52
CA ARG A 250 -0.63 0.09 8.75
C ARG A 250 -1.57 1.23 8.29
N GLY A 251 -1.30 2.45 8.73
CA GLY A 251 -1.88 3.68 8.19
C GLY A 251 -3.07 4.23 8.94
N GLY A 252 -3.74 3.41 9.76
CA GLY A 252 -5.04 3.80 10.33
C GLY A 252 -6.14 3.82 9.27
N SER A 253 -7.33 4.24 9.64
CA SER A 253 -8.54 4.21 8.81
C SER A 253 -9.45 5.39 9.14
N TRP A 254 -10.59 5.49 8.47
CA TRP A 254 -11.61 6.50 8.67
C TRP A 254 -12.10 6.64 10.14
N ASP A 255 -11.91 5.61 10.96
CA ASP A 255 -12.30 5.59 12.38
C ASP A 255 -11.10 5.66 13.34
N SER A 256 -9.90 5.90 12.83
CA SER A 256 -8.67 5.90 13.62
C SER A 256 -8.35 7.27 14.25
N SER A 257 -7.75 7.23 15.42
CA SER A 257 -7.16 8.39 16.08
C SER A 257 -5.86 8.84 15.39
N PRO A 258 -5.36 10.05 15.66
CA PRO A 258 -4.09 10.52 15.08
C PRO A 258 -2.89 9.64 15.41
N ILE A 259 -2.89 8.98 16.56
CA ILE A 259 -1.80 8.08 16.93
C ILE A 259 -1.82 6.82 16.08
N GLU A 260 -3.02 6.29 15.82
CA GLU A 260 -3.24 5.09 15.01
C GLU A 260 -2.98 5.33 13.52
N SER A 261 -3.07 6.58 13.08
CA SER A 261 -2.77 7.01 11.71
C SER A 261 -1.31 7.42 11.51
N SER A 262 -0.45 7.34 12.54
CA SER A 262 0.95 7.79 12.44
C SER A 262 1.82 6.83 11.62
N SER A 263 2.94 7.36 11.07
CA SER A 263 3.89 6.59 10.26
C SER A 263 4.43 5.33 10.96
N ALA A 264 4.64 5.39 12.28
CA ALA A 264 5.21 4.29 13.04
C ALA A 264 4.16 3.33 13.59
N TYR A 265 2.90 3.77 13.72
CA TYR A 265 1.86 2.91 14.31
C TYR A 265 1.65 1.64 13.50
N ARG A 266 1.50 0.56 14.21
CA ARG A 266 1.28 -0.77 13.64
C ARG A 266 0.30 -1.58 14.46
N ASN A 267 -0.45 -2.41 13.80
CA ASN A 267 -1.33 -3.37 14.44
C ASN A 267 -1.36 -4.67 13.62
N ALA A 268 -2.00 -5.71 14.14
CA ALA A 268 -2.08 -7.00 13.46
C ALA A 268 -3.43 -7.69 13.70
N SER A 269 -3.90 -8.45 12.71
CA SER A 269 -5.16 -9.17 12.78
C SER A 269 -5.17 -10.38 11.86
N SER A 270 -6.11 -11.30 12.08
CA SER A 270 -6.47 -12.37 11.15
C SER A 270 -7.82 -12.15 10.48
N SER A 271 -8.57 -11.11 10.90
CA SER A 271 -9.97 -10.93 10.52
C SER A 271 -10.14 -9.86 9.44
N ARG A 272 -11.11 -10.06 8.56
CA ARG A 272 -11.65 -9.01 7.68
C ARG A 272 -12.33 -7.93 8.51
N ASN A 273 -12.26 -6.70 8.05
CA ASN A 273 -13.02 -5.59 8.62
C ASN A 273 -13.30 -4.53 7.55
N ASN A 274 -14.30 -3.67 7.77
CA ASN A 274 -14.71 -2.61 6.85
C ASN A 274 -13.81 -1.36 6.92
N ASP A 275 -12.79 -1.40 7.74
CA ASP A 275 -11.73 -0.39 7.90
C ASP A 275 -10.41 -0.82 7.27
N ARG A 276 -10.35 -1.97 6.58
CA ARG A 276 -9.11 -2.54 6.05
C ARG A 276 -9.20 -2.84 4.57
N GLY A 277 -8.21 -2.32 3.87
CA GLY A 277 -7.95 -2.52 2.46
C GLY A 277 -6.50 -2.93 2.22
N MET A 278 -5.94 -2.46 1.12
CA MET A 278 -4.55 -2.74 0.74
C MET A 278 -4.01 -1.73 -0.26
N ARG A 279 -2.70 -1.66 -0.32
CA ARG A 279 -1.90 -1.05 -1.37
C ARG A 279 -0.94 -2.10 -1.93
N VAL A 280 -0.57 -1.99 -3.20
CA VAL A 280 0.35 -2.95 -3.84
C VAL A 280 1.66 -2.31 -4.24
N MET A 281 2.71 -3.11 -4.26
CA MET A 281 3.99 -2.74 -4.83
C MET A 281 4.31 -3.62 -6.04
N LYS A 282 5.21 -3.11 -6.89
CA LYS A 282 5.78 -3.80 -8.04
C LYS A 282 7.30 -3.73 -7.99
N GLU A 283 7.97 -4.84 -8.16
CA GLU A 283 9.42 -4.90 -8.38
C GLU A 283 9.79 -4.32 -9.76
N LEU A 284 10.87 -3.54 -9.83
CA LEU A 284 11.30 -2.85 -11.06
C LEU A 284 12.54 -3.47 -11.70
#